data_3bcf4435dce3440aaccd4b22df4c50f9
#
_entry.id   3bcf4435dce3440aaccd4b22df4c50f9
#
_cell.length_a   1.000
_cell.length_b   1.000
_cell.length_c   1.000
_cell.angle_alpha   90.00
_cell.angle_beta   90.00
_cell.angle_gamma   90.00
#
_symmetry.space_group_name_H-M   'P 1'
#
loop_
_entity.id
_entity.type
_entity.pdbx_description
1 polymer ?
#
loop_
_entity_poly.entity_id
_entity_poly.type
_entity_poly.pdbx_seq_one_letter_code
_entity_poly.pdbx_strand_id
1 'polypeptide(L)'
;MNKSMLDILACPIDKHYPLELFQITSEGQIVKEGILFCTNCHRYYLIIDEIPIMLPDELRKKQKDSELEFLRKWQNKIPEKVLKQGNPWHL
;
A
#
# COMPACT_ATOMS: atom_id res chain seq x y z
N MET A 1 3.73 5.62 9.15
CA MET A 1 2.40 5.28 9.69
C MET A 1 2.58 4.56 11.02
N ASN A 2 1.79 4.94 11.99
CA ASN A 2 1.72 4.20 13.26
C ASN A 2 0.84 2.97 13.05
N LYS A 3 1.28 1.80 13.50
CA LYS A 3 0.54 0.54 13.33
C LYS A 3 -0.86 0.57 13.95
N SER A 4 -1.09 1.38 14.98
CA SER A 4 -2.41 1.51 15.60
C SER A 4 -3.45 2.09 14.64
N MET A 5 -3.03 2.77 13.58
CA MET A 5 -3.96 3.31 12.57
C MET A 5 -4.65 2.23 11.75
N LEU A 6 -4.12 1.00 11.74
CA LEU A 6 -4.77 -0.11 11.03
C LEU A 6 -6.20 -0.37 11.52
N ASP A 7 -6.49 -0.05 12.77
CA ASP A 7 -7.81 -0.25 13.34
C ASP A 7 -8.87 0.71 12.78
N ILE A 8 -8.44 1.79 12.13
CA ILE A 8 -9.34 2.83 11.63
C ILE A 8 -9.20 3.07 10.12
N LEU A 9 -8.18 2.49 9.47
CA LEU A 9 -7.98 2.68 8.03
C LEU A 9 -8.79 1.66 7.23
N ALA A 10 -9.49 2.15 6.22
CA ALA A 10 -10.26 1.33 5.30
C ALA A 10 -9.91 1.70 3.86
N CYS A 11 -10.18 0.79 2.91
CA CYS A 11 -10.00 1.08 1.49
C CYS A 11 -10.92 2.26 1.10
N PRO A 12 -10.39 3.34 0.50
CA PRO A 12 -11.21 4.48 0.12
C PRO A 12 -12.19 4.18 -1.03
N ILE A 13 -11.99 3.08 -1.74
CA ILE A 13 -12.83 2.72 -2.88
C ILE A 13 -14.04 1.89 -2.44
N ASP A 14 -13.82 0.76 -1.73
CA ASP A 14 -14.88 -0.16 -1.35
C ASP A 14 -15.19 -0.17 0.15
N LYS A 15 -14.51 0.65 0.93
CA LYS A 15 -14.70 0.77 2.38
C LYS A 15 -14.35 -0.49 3.17
N HIS A 16 -13.72 -1.45 2.54
CA HIS A 16 -13.32 -2.69 3.21
C HIS A 16 -12.23 -2.44 4.26
N TYR A 17 -12.33 -3.09 5.41
CA TYR A 17 -11.27 -3.11 6.40
C TYR A 17 -11.34 -4.42 7.21
N PRO A 18 -10.28 -4.78 7.93
CA PRO A 18 -8.99 -4.11 7.98
C PRO A 18 -8.19 -4.33 6.70
N LEU A 19 -7.26 -3.41 6.43
CA LEU A 19 -6.30 -3.59 5.36
C LEU A 19 -5.15 -4.47 5.86
N GLU A 20 -4.56 -5.27 4.98
CA GLU A 20 -3.34 -6.01 5.32
C GLU A 20 -2.13 -5.08 5.26
N LEU A 21 -1.26 -5.19 6.24
CA LEU A 21 -0.03 -4.41 6.30
C LEU A 21 1.16 -5.30 5.93
N PHE A 22 1.94 -4.87 4.94
CA PHE A 22 3.21 -5.49 4.60
C PHE A 22 4.31 -4.47 4.89
N GLN A 23 5.04 -4.68 5.99
CA GLN A 23 6.10 -3.77 6.39
C GLN A 23 7.35 -4.01 5.58
N ILE A 24 7.93 -2.94 5.04
CA ILE A 24 9.23 -3.01 4.37
C ILE A 24 10.30 -2.50 5.34
N THR A 25 10.14 -1.28 5.83
CA THR A 25 11.00 -0.75 6.89
C THR A 25 10.12 -0.19 8.00
N SER A 26 10.54 -0.43 9.24
CA SER A 26 9.78 0.05 10.40
C SER A 26 10.70 0.24 11.60
N GLU A 27 10.21 1.02 12.56
CA GLU A 27 10.91 1.31 13.80
C GLU A 27 9.88 1.27 14.94
N GLY A 28 9.87 0.19 15.73
CA GLY A 28 8.86 -0.01 16.77
C GLY A 28 7.45 -0.04 16.16
N GLN A 29 6.60 0.88 16.58
CA GLN A 29 5.22 0.99 16.09
C GLN A 29 5.09 1.84 14.83
N ILE A 30 6.18 2.40 14.34
CA ILE A 30 6.16 3.27 13.17
C ILE A 30 6.62 2.52 11.93
N VAL A 31 5.76 2.44 10.93
CA VAL A 31 6.09 1.89 9.62
C VAL A 31 6.58 3.04 8.75
N LYS A 32 7.83 2.98 8.32
CA LYS A 32 8.43 4.03 7.50
C LYS A 32 8.12 3.81 6.03
N GLU A 33 8.28 2.57 5.57
CA GLU A 33 7.94 2.17 4.21
C GLU A 33 7.20 0.85 4.27
N GLY A 34 6.18 0.71 3.44
CA GLY A 34 5.39 -0.50 3.42
C GLY A 34 4.22 -0.39 2.45
N ILE A 35 3.35 -1.38 2.53
CA ILE A 35 2.16 -1.46 1.69
C ILE A 35 0.96 -1.83 2.53
N LEU A 36 -0.14 -1.14 2.28
CA LEU A 36 -1.47 -1.54 2.77
C LEU A 36 -2.20 -2.17 1.60
N PHE A 37 -2.81 -3.31 1.81
CA PHE A 37 -3.46 -4.08 0.75
C PHE A 37 -4.91 -4.38 1.12
N CYS A 38 -5.83 -4.04 0.20
CA CYS A 38 -7.25 -4.38 0.36
C CYS A 38 -7.48 -5.78 -0.19
N THR A 39 -7.85 -6.72 0.68
CA THR A 39 -8.07 -8.11 0.28
C THR A 39 -9.35 -8.30 -0.53
N ASN A 40 -10.23 -7.30 -0.56
CA ASN A 40 -11.48 -7.36 -1.30
C ASN A 40 -11.33 -6.93 -2.76
N CYS A 41 -10.80 -5.75 -3.01
CA CYS A 41 -10.65 -5.23 -4.37
C CYS A 41 -9.23 -5.32 -4.92
N HIS A 42 -8.30 -5.84 -4.12
CA HIS A 42 -6.88 -6.03 -4.47
C HIS A 42 -6.13 -4.72 -4.74
N ARG A 43 -6.66 -3.58 -4.29
CA ARG A 43 -5.92 -2.34 -4.36
C ARG A 43 -4.87 -2.29 -3.27
N TYR A 44 -3.73 -1.70 -3.60
CA TYR A 44 -2.67 -1.49 -2.64
C TYR A 44 -2.42 0.01 -2.48
N TYR A 45 -1.91 0.38 -1.31
CA TYR A 45 -1.59 1.78 -0.99
C TYR A 45 -0.20 1.80 -0.38
N LEU A 46 0.66 2.66 -0.90
CA LEU A 46 2.04 2.75 -0.45
C LEU A 46 2.14 3.57 0.83
N ILE A 47 3.06 3.17 1.69
CA ILE A 47 3.48 3.97 2.84
C ILE A 47 4.89 4.43 2.50
N ILE A 48 5.08 5.73 2.36
CA ILE A 48 6.35 6.34 2.02
C ILE A 48 6.65 7.41 3.05
N ASP A 49 7.85 7.32 3.64
CA ASP A 49 8.29 8.30 4.64
C ASP A 49 7.27 8.48 5.76
N GLU A 50 6.76 7.36 6.28
CA GLU A 50 5.76 7.25 7.35
C GLU A 50 4.34 7.69 6.96
N ILE A 51 4.12 8.09 5.71
CA ILE A 51 2.82 8.61 5.25
C ILE A 51 2.11 7.57 4.39
N PRO A 52 0.92 7.10 4.79
CA PRO A 52 0.10 6.22 3.94
C PRO A 52 -0.58 7.06 2.86
N ILE A 53 -0.39 6.67 1.60
CA ILE A 53 -0.93 7.40 0.46
C ILE A 53 -2.22 6.74 0.02
N MET A 54 -3.33 7.23 0.56
CA MET A 54 -4.66 6.65 0.36
C MET A 54 -5.44 7.48 -0.65
N LEU A 55 -5.06 7.38 -1.92
CA LEU A 55 -5.68 8.15 -2.99
C LEU A 55 -6.59 7.28 -3.86
N PRO A 56 -7.70 7.83 -4.40
CA PRO A 56 -8.48 7.14 -5.40
C PRO A 56 -7.71 7.01 -6.71
N ASP A 57 -8.14 6.05 -7.57
CA ASP A 57 -7.42 5.73 -8.80
C ASP A 57 -7.17 6.93 -9.70
N GLU A 58 -8.12 7.85 -9.77
CA GLU A 58 -8.01 9.05 -10.61
C GLU A 58 -6.82 9.92 -10.26
N LEU A 59 -6.52 10.05 -8.97
CA LEU A 59 -5.38 10.82 -8.50
C LEU A 59 -4.09 10.02 -8.56
N ARG A 60 -4.18 8.69 -8.51
CA ARG A 60 -3.01 7.82 -8.56
C ARG A 60 -2.37 7.76 -9.94
N LYS A 61 -3.12 8.05 -11.00
CA LYS A 61 -2.58 8.03 -12.38
C LYS A 61 -1.35 8.90 -12.53
N LYS A 62 -1.30 10.02 -11.82
CA LYS A 62 -0.15 10.94 -11.84
C LYS A 62 1.07 10.35 -11.14
N GLN A 63 0.88 9.35 -10.33
CA GLN A 63 1.94 8.72 -9.53
C GLN A 63 2.27 7.31 -10.00
N LYS A 64 1.69 6.87 -11.12
CA LYS A 64 1.85 5.49 -11.60
C LYS A 64 3.31 5.07 -11.69
N ASP A 65 4.13 5.88 -12.34
CA ASP A 65 5.55 5.56 -12.56
C ASP A 65 6.30 5.47 -11.23
N SER A 66 6.00 6.38 -10.29
CA SER A 66 6.61 6.36 -8.96
C SER A 66 6.20 5.12 -8.17
N GLU A 67 4.93 4.72 -8.28
CA GLU A 67 4.43 3.53 -7.59
C GLU A 67 5.07 2.25 -8.15
N LEU A 68 5.16 2.14 -9.47
CA LEU A 68 5.80 0.99 -10.11
C LEU A 68 7.28 0.91 -9.75
N GLU A 69 7.96 2.05 -9.69
CA GLU A 69 9.36 2.11 -9.28
C GLU A 69 9.53 1.64 -7.84
N PHE A 70 8.64 2.05 -6.95
CA PHE A 70 8.62 1.57 -5.56
C PHE A 70 8.46 0.05 -5.50
N LEU A 71 7.54 -0.51 -6.28
CA LEU A 71 7.33 -1.96 -6.34
C LEU A 71 8.58 -2.69 -6.84
N ARG A 72 9.25 -2.15 -7.85
CA ARG A 72 10.50 -2.75 -8.38
C ARG A 72 11.60 -2.70 -7.34
N LYS A 73 11.75 -1.57 -6.65
CA LYS A 73 12.78 -1.39 -5.63
C LYS A 73 12.64 -2.40 -4.50
N TRP A 74 11.42 -2.67 -4.07
CA TRP A 74 11.13 -3.50 -2.91
C TRP A 74 10.56 -4.88 -3.25
N GLN A 75 10.62 -5.31 -4.51
CA GLN A 75 9.95 -6.53 -4.96
C GLN A 75 10.31 -7.77 -4.14
N ASN A 76 11.52 -7.83 -3.59
CA ASN A 76 11.95 -8.96 -2.76
C ASN A 76 11.28 -8.99 -1.38
N LYS A 77 10.63 -7.91 -0.98
CA LYS A 77 9.97 -7.76 0.32
C LYS A 77 8.46 -7.60 0.20
N ILE A 78 7.94 -7.60 -1.02
CA ILE A 78 6.52 -7.43 -1.30
C ILE A 78 5.93 -8.76 -1.75
N PRO A 79 4.76 -9.18 -1.20
CA PRO A 79 4.12 -10.44 -1.61
C PRO A 79 3.75 -10.42 -3.10
N GLU A 80 3.79 -11.60 -3.74
CA GLU A 80 3.43 -11.73 -5.13
C GLU A 80 2.01 -11.26 -5.44
N LYS A 81 1.07 -11.43 -4.53
CA LYS A 81 -0.31 -11.01 -4.74
C LYS A 81 -0.42 -9.49 -4.97
N VAL A 82 0.49 -8.71 -4.40
CA VAL A 82 0.56 -7.27 -4.67
C VAL A 82 1.26 -7.00 -5.99
N LEU A 83 2.37 -7.69 -6.23
CA LEU A 83 3.19 -7.47 -7.42
C LEU A 83 2.51 -7.91 -8.71
N LYS A 84 1.67 -8.95 -8.66
CA LYS A 84 1.07 -9.54 -9.86
C LYS A 84 -0.43 -9.30 -9.99
N GLN A 85 -1.12 -9.04 -8.89
CA GLN A 85 -2.58 -8.89 -8.87
C GLN A 85 -3.05 -7.57 -8.29
N GLY A 86 -2.14 -6.71 -7.86
CA GLY A 86 -2.49 -5.43 -7.26
C GLY A 86 -3.17 -4.48 -8.24
N ASN A 87 -4.16 -3.76 -7.78
CA ASN A 87 -4.89 -2.76 -8.55
C ASN A 87 -4.54 -1.37 -8.04
N PRO A 88 -4.61 -0.35 -8.87
CA PRO A 88 -5.07 -0.32 -10.27
C PRO A 88 -4.03 -0.79 -11.28
N TRP A 89 -2.80 -1.00 -10.86
CA TRP A 89 -1.72 -1.53 -11.71
C TRP A 89 -0.73 -2.34 -10.89
N HIS A 90 0.08 -3.12 -11.56
CA HIS A 90 1.11 -3.95 -10.92
C HIS A 90 2.28 -4.17 -11.89
N LEU A 91 3.33 -4.81 -11.41
CA LEU A 91 4.48 -5.13 -12.27
C LEU A 91 4.15 -6.17 -13.34
#